data_82a7115978477811d789cf075f2e6684
#
_entry.id   82a7115978477811d789cf075f2e6684
#
_cell.length_a   1.000
_cell.length_b   1.000
_cell.length_c   1.000
_cell.angle_alpha   90.00
_cell.angle_beta   90.00
_cell.angle_gamma   90.00
#
_symmetry.space_group_name_H-M   'P 1'
#
loop_
_entity.id
_entity.type
_entity.pdbx_description
1 polymer ?
#
loop_
_entity_poly.entity_id
_entity_poly.type
_entity_poly.pdbx_seq_one_letter_code
_entity_poly.pdbx_strand_id
1 'polypeptide(L)'
;MKLTCLATGSSGNCYTLTSAAGETLILDCGVPIKDIKKGLDWNIKCVAGCIVTHEHKDHSLSFYSIRRMGIKVFTPYEDLDRIEADENVMLTEKIGGFTIKAFQVPHNGTRNCGFLIYADGQKILYLTDLEYCPYSFKNTKVNQMLIECNYIKDMINTDLPNYIHKVRGHCELETTKGIVATNNSESLQNVILCHMGVETCDNDRIIAEVQKIAPQANIDVAEAGKSWILRKGDECPF
;
A
#
# COMPACT_ATOMS: atom_id res chain seq x y z
N MET A 1 0.42 -6.66 15.37
CA MET A 1 1.02 -6.58 14.03
C MET A 1 1.88 -5.33 13.91
N LYS A 2 2.93 -5.33 13.09
CA LYS A 2 3.80 -4.15 12.86
C LYS A 2 3.95 -3.91 11.36
N LEU A 3 3.68 -2.69 10.90
CA LEU A 3 4.04 -2.21 9.57
C LEU A 3 5.34 -1.41 9.67
N THR A 4 6.28 -1.64 8.77
CA THR A 4 7.53 -0.85 8.68
C THR A 4 7.73 -0.39 7.24
N CYS A 5 8.01 0.88 7.04
CA CYS A 5 8.40 1.44 5.74
C CYS A 5 9.92 1.28 5.58
N LEU A 6 10.35 0.52 4.58
CA LEU A 6 11.77 0.43 4.20
C LEU A 6 12.12 1.51 3.18
N ALA A 7 11.20 1.80 2.26
CA ALA A 7 11.28 2.88 1.29
C ALA A 7 9.89 3.21 0.77
N THR A 8 9.71 4.44 0.26
CA THR A 8 8.48 4.96 -0.34
C THR A 8 8.78 6.03 -1.38
N GLY A 9 7.97 6.10 -2.45
CA GLY A 9 8.09 7.07 -3.54
C GLY A 9 8.82 6.52 -4.77
N SER A 10 9.00 7.35 -5.78
CA SER A 10 9.50 6.98 -7.12
C SER A 10 10.95 6.42 -7.13
N SER A 11 11.68 6.50 -6.02
CA SER A 11 13.01 5.88 -5.88
C SER A 11 12.94 4.41 -5.45
N GLY A 12 11.80 3.94 -4.98
CA GLY A 12 11.53 2.58 -4.58
C GLY A 12 10.50 2.48 -3.47
N ASN A 13 9.63 1.49 -3.58
CA ASN A 13 8.59 1.20 -2.61
C ASN A 13 8.84 -0.19 -2.02
N CYS A 14 8.91 -0.26 -0.72
CA CYS A 14 9.04 -1.51 0.01
C CYS A 14 8.58 -1.34 1.46
N TYR A 15 7.64 -2.16 1.87
CA TYR A 15 7.17 -2.18 3.24
C TYR A 15 7.20 -3.62 3.77
N THR A 16 7.28 -3.78 5.08
CA THR A 16 7.16 -5.09 5.74
C THR A 16 6.00 -5.07 6.71
N LEU A 17 5.16 -6.08 6.62
CA LEU A 17 4.04 -6.30 7.52
C LEU A 17 4.32 -7.56 8.35
N THR A 18 4.67 -7.38 9.62
CA THR A 18 5.03 -8.47 10.53
C THR A 18 3.86 -8.81 11.44
N SER A 19 3.40 -10.05 11.42
CA SER A 19 2.32 -10.57 12.24
C SER A 19 2.74 -10.75 13.71
N ALA A 20 1.78 -10.96 14.59
CA ALA A 20 2.03 -11.32 15.98
C ALA A 20 2.81 -12.63 16.15
N ALA A 21 2.68 -13.55 15.19
CA ALA A 21 3.45 -14.80 15.14
C ALA A 21 4.89 -14.63 14.65
N GLY A 22 5.30 -13.41 14.26
CA GLY A 22 6.63 -13.11 13.76
C GLY A 22 6.83 -13.40 12.26
N GLU A 23 5.79 -13.82 11.54
CA GLU A 23 5.85 -13.96 10.09
C GLU A 23 5.78 -12.58 9.41
N THR A 24 6.55 -12.40 8.36
CA THR A 24 6.63 -11.13 7.63
C THR A 24 6.19 -11.28 6.18
N LEU A 25 5.25 -10.43 5.76
CA LEU A 25 4.87 -10.22 4.36
C LEU A 25 5.57 -8.96 3.86
N ILE A 26 6.26 -9.07 2.72
CA ILE A 26 6.85 -7.91 2.02
C ILE A 26 5.78 -7.34 1.07
N LEU A 27 5.55 -6.03 1.13
CA LEU A 27 4.65 -5.28 0.25
C LEU A 27 5.50 -4.44 -0.69
N ASP A 28 5.53 -4.82 -1.95
CA ASP A 28 6.45 -4.37 -2.99
C ASP A 28 7.94 -4.60 -2.64
N CYS A 29 8.78 -4.62 -3.66
CA CYS A 29 10.20 -4.90 -3.51
C CYS A 29 11.05 -4.02 -4.45
N GLY A 30 10.67 -2.75 -4.56
CA GLY A 30 11.23 -1.77 -5.47
C GLY A 30 12.59 -1.20 -5.05
N VAL A 31 13.25 -1.82 -4.09
CA VAL A 31 14.58 -1.41 -3.60
C VAL A 31 15.60 -2.54 -3.75
N PRO A 32 16.92 -2.25 -3.69
CA PRO A 32 17.95 -3.29 -3.74
C PRO A 32 17.73 -4.37 -2.68
N ILE A 33 17.94 -5.63 -3.04
CA ILE A 33 17.76 -6.79 -2.14
C ILE A 33 18.58 -6.68 -0.83
N LYS A 34 19.70 -5.98 -0.87
CA LYS A 34 20.53 -5.71 0.32
C LYS A 34 19.77 -4.86 1.34
N ASP A 35 19.01 -3.86 0.87
CA ASP A 35 18.24 -2.96 1.73
C ASP A 35 17.03 -3.67 2.32
N ILE A 36 16.36 -4.54 1.56
CA ILE A 36 15.32 -5.43 2.08
C ILE A 36 15.87 -6.32 3.19
N LYS A 37 17.01 -6.99 2.95
CA LYS A 37 17.66 -7.84 3.96
C LYS A 37 18.04 -7.08 5.22
N LYS A 38 18.55 -5.86 5.07
CA LYS A 38 18.87 -4.96 6.20
C LYS A 38 17.61 -4.58 6.99
N GLY A 39 16.54 -4.22 6.30
CA GLY A 39 15.25 -3.90 6.93
C GLY A 39 14.58 -5.07 7.65
N LEU A 40 14.96 -6.30 7.31
CA LEU A 40 14.56 -7.55 7.97
C LEU A 40 15.55 -8.00 9.06
N ASP A 41 16.50 -7.15 9.44
CA ASP A 41 17.60 -7.51 10.36
C ASP A 41 18.29 -8.82 9.94
N TRP A 42 18.41 -9.06 8.61
CA TRP A 42 18.96 -10.28 8.00
C TRP A 42 18.19 -11.57 8.31
N ASN A 43 17.06 -11.49 9.00
CA ASN A 43 16.21 -12.63 9.32
C ASN A 43 15.28 -13.00 8.17
N ILE A 44 15.82 -13.57 7.10
CA ILE A 44 15.05 -13.97 5.91
C ILE A 44 14.08 -15.12 6.20
N LYS A 45 14.35 -15.90 7.25
CA LYS A 45 13.51 -17.05 7.61
C LYS A 45 12.11 -16.65 8.09
N CYS A 46 11.94 -15.43 8.58
CA CYS A 46 10.62 -14.93 8.99
C CYS A 46 9.73 -14.51 7.80
N VAL A 47 10.29 -14.42 6.59
CA VAL A 47 9.54 -13.96 5.42
C VAL A 47 8.63 -15.06 4.90
N ALA A 48 7.33 -14.87 5.08
CA ALA A 48 6.29 -15.75 4.55
C ALA A 48 6.16 -15.62 3.03
N GLY A 49 6.29 -14.40 2.51
CA GLY A 49 6.23 -14.10 1.08
C GLY A 49 6.33 -12.62 0.76
N CYS A 50 6.14 -12.32 -0.52
CA CYS A 50 6.12 -10.97 -1.07
C CYS A 50 4.90 -10.81 -1.98
N ILE A 51 4.25 -9.65 -1.93
CA ILE A 51 3.23 -9.25 -2.91
C ILE A 51 3.76 -8.05 -3.69
N VAL A 52 3.44 -7.99 -4.99
CA VAL A 52 3.90 -6.92 -5.87
C VAL A 52 2.68 -6.34 -6.58
N THR A 53 2.51 -5.03 -6.49
CA THR A 53 1.36 -4.30 -7.07
C THR A 53 1.40 -4.31 -8.59
N HIS A 54 2.55 -4.03 -9.19
CA HIS A 54 2.76 -3.97 -10.64
C HIS A 54 4.25 -4.10 -11.01
N GLU A 55 4.55 -4.11 -12.33
CA GLU A 55 5.86 -4.43 -12.86
C GLU A 55 6.90 -3.29 -12.85
N HIS A 56 6.51 -2.03 -12.54
CA HIS A 56 7.46 -0.92 -12.53
C HIS A 56 8.63 -1.19 -11.56
N LYS A 57 9.80 -0.72 -11.96
CA LYS A 57 11.06 -1.06 -11.27
C LYS A 57 11.08 -0.60 -9.82
N ASP A 58 10.48 0.52 -9.51
CA ASP A 58 10.36 1.06 -8.15
C ASP A 58 9.37 0.26 -7.26
N HIS A 59 8.71 -0.78 -7.81
CA HIS A 59 7.89 -1.76 -7.08
C HIS A 59 8.44 -3.19 -7.19
N SER A 60 9.21 -3.52 -8.23
CA SER A 60 9.60 -4.90 -8.57
C SER A 60 11.12 -5.13 -8.68
N LEU A 61 11.99 -4.15 -8.38
CA LEU A 61 13.44 -4.22 -8.59
C LEU A 61 14.08 -5.51 -8.07
N SER A 62 13.69 -5.97 -6.91
CA SER A 62 14.26 -7.18 -6.27
C SER A 62 13.44 -8.46 -6.49
N PHE A 63 12.41 -8.42 -7.34
CA PHE A 63 11.51 -9.54 -7.62
C PHE A 63 12.24 -10.86 -7.87
N TYR A 64 13.17 -10.91 -8.85
CA TYR A 64 13.91 -12.12 -9.15
C TYR A 64 14.85 -12.57 -8.01
N SER A 65 15.39 -11.61 -7.25
CA SER A 65 16.25 -11.92 -6.11
C SER A 65 15.48 -12.59 -4.98
N ILE A 66 14.25 -12.12 -4.69
CA ILE A 66 13.33 -12.71 -3.71
C ILE A 66 12.94 -14.13 -4.14
N ARG A 67 12.54 -14.32 -5.40
CA ARG A 67 12.20 -15.66 -5.93
C ARG A 67 13.36 -16.64 -5.85
N ARG A 68 14.59 -16.21 -6.16
CA ARG A 68 15.80 -17.08 -6.04
C ARG A 68 16.10 -17.48 -4.61
N MET A 69 15.63 -16.74 -3.60
CA MET A 69 15.75 -17.13 -2.20
C MET A 69 14.68 -18.15 -1.77
N GLY A 70 13.83 -18.61 -2.68
CA GLY A 70 12.75 -19.57 -2.40
C GLY A 70 11.54 -18.92 -1.71
N ILE A 71 11.47 -17.60 -1.66
CA ILE A 71 10.33 -16.86 -1.11
C ILE A 71 9.23 -16.78 -2.16
N LYS A 72 8.00 -17.12 -1.77
CA LYS A 72 6.82 -17.00 -2.64
C LYS A 72 6.57 -15.53 -2.98
N VAL A 73 6.37 -15.22 -4.27
CA VAL A 73 5.98 -13.88 -4.73
C VAL A 73 4.64 -13.98 -5.44
N PHE A 74 3.69 -13.18 -5.02
CA PHE A 74 2.36 -13.06 -5.62
C PHE A 74 2.30 -11.80 -6.48
N THR A 75 2.06 -11.98 -7.78
CA THR A 75 2.03 -10.95 -8.82
C THR A 75 0.68 -11.00 -9.56
N PRO A 76 -0.42 -10.56 -8.90
CA PRO A 76 -1.77 -10.72 -9.46
C PRO A 76 -1.98 -9.93 -10.76
N TYR A 77 -1.18 -8.91 -11.02
CA TYR A 77 -1.24 -8.14 -12.28
C TYR A 77 -0.90 -8.99 -13.52
N GLU A 78 -0.23 -10.14 -13.37
CA GLU A 78 0.01 -11.10 -14.45
C GLU A 78 -1.27 -11.87 -14.82
N ASP A 79 -2.22 -11.98 -13.90
CA ASP A 79 -3.46 -12.75 -14.01
C ASP A 79 -4.73 -11.85 -14.12
N LEU A 80 -4.60 -10.56 -14.40
CA LEU A 80 -5.73 -9.62 -14.44
C LEU A 80 -6.82 -9.99 -15.44
N ASP A 81 -6.48 -10.65 -16.56
CA ASP A 81 -7.48 -11.13 -17.53
C ASP A 81 -8.54 -12.05 -16.87
N ARG A 82 -8.19 -12.69 -15.76
CA ARG A 82 -9.13 -13.51 -14.96
C ARG A 82 -10.04 -12.66 -14.08
N ILE A 83 -9.61 -11.45 -13.70
CA ILE A 83 -10.40 -10.49 -12.92
C ILE A 83 -11.36 -9.73 -13.87
N GLU A 84 -10.88 -9.33 -15.05
CA GLU A 84 -11.65 -8.58 -16.04
C GLU A 84 -12.85 -9.38 -16.59
N ALA A 85 -12.76 -10.73 -16.58
CA ALA A 85 -13.84 -11.61 -17.02
C ALA A 85 -15.07 -11.62 -16.08
N ASP A 86 -14.88 -11.18 -14.82
CA ASP A 86 -15.95 -11.09 -13.81
C ASP A 86 -15.63 -9.89 -12.88
N GLU A 87 -16.38 -8.80 -13.04
CA GLU A 87 -16.21 -7.54 -12.29
C GLU A 87 -16.23 -7.70 -10.76
N ASN A 88 -16.63 -8.86 -10.26
CA ASN A 88 -16.68 -9.18 -8.83
C ASN A 88 -15.53 -10.07 -8.36
N VAL A 89 -14.65 -10.52 -9.25
CA VAL A 89 -13.57 -11.46 -8.89
C VAL A 89 -12.37 -10.71 -8.30
N MET A 90 -12.07 -11.02 -7.04
CA MET A 90 -10.79 -10.71 -6.42
C MET A 90 -9.92 -11.98 -6.40
N LEU A 91 -8.69 -11.89 -6.91
CA LEU A 91 -7.74 -12.99 -6.76
C LEU A 91 -7.36 -13.11 -5.29
N THR A 92 -7.59 -14.30 -4.73
CA THR A 92 -7.29 -14.58 -3.33
C THR A 92 -6.10 -15.52 -3.22
N GLU A 93 -5.11 -15.13 -2.41
CA GLU A 93 -3.92 -15.92 -2.12
C GLU A 93 -3.70 -16.02 -0.60
N LYS A 94 -3.20 -17.19 -0.14
CA LYS A 94 -2.74 -17.39 1.24
C LYS A 94 -1.22 -17.53 1.28
N ILE A 95 -0.59 -16.70 2.09
CA ILE A 95 0.85 -16.66 2.28
C ILE A 95 1.14 -16.63 3.78
N GLY A 96 1.59 -17.74 4.34
CA GLY A 96 1.71 -17.89 5.80
C GLY A 96 0.39 -17.59 6.51
N GLY A 97 0.42 -16.77 7.53
CA GLY A 97 -0.76 -16.30 8.27
C GLY A 97 -1.56 -15.18 7.58
N PHE A 98 -1.17 -14.78 6.36
CA PHE A 98 -1.83 -13.70 5.62
C PHE A 98 -2.81 -14.25 4.58
N THR A 99 -4.04 -13.72 4.55
CA THR A 99 -4.98 -13.88 3.44
C THR A 99 -5.03 -12.59 2.66
N ILE A 100 -4.70 -12.64 1.38
CA ILE A 100 -4.53 -11.47 0.50
C ILE A 100 -5.59 -11.55 -0.59
N LYS A 101 -6.33 -10.47 -0.78
CA LYS A 101 -7.24 -10.28 -1.91
C LYS A 101 -6.71 -9.17 -2.79
N ALA A 102 -6.43 -9.47 -4.04
CA ALA A 102 -5.97 -8.50 -5.04
C ALA A 102 -7.13 -8.08 -5.94
N PHE A 103 -7.17 -6.82 -6.31
CA PHE A 103 -8.16 -6.24 -7.22
C PHE A 103 -7.46 -5.19 -8.10
N GLN A 104 -7.97 -5.04 -9.32
CA GLN A 104 -7.38 -4.12 -10.29
C GLN A 104 -7.63 -2.67 -9.93
N VAL A 105 -6.62 -1.82 -10.14
CA VAL A 105 -6.73 -0.36 -10.06
C VAL A 105 -6.07 0.30 -11.28
N PRO A 106 -6.62 1.42 -11.81
CA PRO A 106 -6.05 2.08 -12.99
C PRO A 106 -4.75 2.81 -12.65
N HIS A 107 -3.75 2.63 -13.51
CA HIS A 107 -2.43 3.26 -13.41
C HIS A 107 -1.87 3.55 -14.81
N ASN A 108 -2.31 4.64 -15.46
CA ASN A 108 -1.84 5.11 -16.77
C ASN A 108 -1.65 3.99 -17.82
N GLY A 109 -2.58 3.03 -17.86
CA GLY A 109 -2.56 1.88 -18.77
C GLY A 109 -1.65 0.72 -18.33
N THR A 110 -0.92 0.86 -17.25
CA THR A 110 -0.14 -0.24 -16.65
C THR A 110 -1.07 -1.14 -15.83
N ARG A 111 -0.88 -2.45 -15.92
CA ARG A 111 -1.58 -3.43 -15.08
C ARG A 111 -1.15 -3.26 -13.63
N ASN A 112 -2.07 -2.87 -12.76
CA ASN A 112 -1.80 -2.60 -11.34
C ASN A 112 -2.89 -3.17 -10.45
N CYS A 113 -2.51 -3.59 -9.24
CA CYS A 113 -3.39 -4.14 -8.23
C CYS A 113 -3.28 -3.40 -6.90
N GLY A 114 -4.45 -3.14 -6.29
CA GLY A 114 -4.56 -2.90 -4.87
C GLY A 114 -4.74 -4.20 -4.09
N PHE A 115 -4.50 -4.16 -2.79
CA PHE A 115 -4.60 -5.32 -1.92
C PHE A 115 -5.44 -5.06 -0.68
N LEU A 116 -6.29 -6.03 -0.35
CA LEU A 116 -6.94 -6.15 0.96
C LEU A 116 -6.31 -7.34 1.69
N ILE A 117 -5.61 -7.06 2.78
CA ILE A 117 -4.80 -8.03 3.53
C ILE A 117 -5.45 -8.30 4.88
N TYR A 118 -5.62 -9.57 5.21
CA TYR A 118 -6.18 -10.03 6.49
C TYR A 118 -5.11 -10.80 7.25
N ALA A 119 -4.80 -10.37 8.46
CA ALA A 119 -3.94 -11.09 9.42
C ALA A 119 -4.15 -10.54 10.84
N ASP A 120 -3.98 -11.36 11.88
CA ASP A 120 -4.11 -10.99 13.30
C ASP A 120 -5.42 -10.28 13.65
N GLY A 121 -6.52 -10.59 12.92
CA GLY A 121 -7.79 -9.88 13.07
C GLY A 121 -7.82 -8.46 12.52
N GLN A 122 -6.75 -8.02 11.83
CA GLN A 122 -6.67 -6.75 11.13
C GLN A 122 -7.05 -6.90 9.66
N LYS A 123 -7.55 -5.81 9.09
CA LYS A 123 -7.90 -5.66 7.68
C LYS A 123 -7.19 -4.42 7.15
N ILE A 124 -6.18 -4.63 6.32
CA ILE A 124 -5.31 -3.60 5.79
C ILE A 124 -5.64 -3.40 4.31
N LEU A 125 -5.95 -2.16 3.92
CA LEU A 125 -6.10 -1.75 2.53
C LEU A 125 -4.78 -1.13 2.07
N TYR A 126 -4.12 -1.74 1.09
CA TYR A 126 -2.90 -1.22 0.47
C TYR A 126 -3.18 -0.77 -0.96
N LEU A 127 -2.97 0.52 -1.23
CA LEU A 127 -3.21 1.18 -2.50
C LEU A 127 -2.04 2.12 -2.82
N THR A 128 -1.37 1.90 -3.93
CA THR A 128 -0.31 2.76 -4.44
C THR A 128 -0.34 2.78 -5.96
N ASP A 129 0.19 3.84 -6.55
CA ASP A 129 0.26 4.04 -7.99
C ASP A 129 -1.08 3.82 -8.68
N LEU A 130 -2.04 4.67 -8.35
CA LEU A 130 -3.38 4.56 -8.92
C LEU A 130 -3.97 5.93 -9.24
N GLU A 131 -4.73 6.00 -10.34
CA GLU A 131 -5.49 7.19 -10.69
C GLU A 131 -6.69 7.38 -9.75
N TYR A 132 -7.41 6.27 -9.45
CA TYR A 132 -8.53 6.20 -8.51
C TYR A 132 -8.80 4.75 -8.09
N CYS A 133 -9.59 4.55 -7.04
CA CYS A 133 -10.05 3.22 -6.64
C CYS A 133 -11.52 3.04 -7.05
N PRO A 134 -11.85 2.10 -7.97
CA PRO A 134 -13.24 1.88 -8.41
C PRO A 134 -14.08 1.08 -7.40
N TYR A 135 -13.50 0.63 -6.28
CA TYR A 135 -14.14 -0.24 -5.31
C TYR A 135 -14.41 0.45 -3.99
N SER A 136 -15.45 -0.01 -3.29
CA SER A 136 -15.77 0.36 -1.91
C SER A 136 -15.60 -0.85 -0.99
N PHE A 137 -14.82 -0.66 0.07
CA PHE A 137 -14.60 -1.65 1.13
C PHE A 137 -15.32 -1.25 2.43
N LYS A 138 -16.32 -0.38 2.36
CA LYS A 138 -17.07 0.12 3.53
C LYS A 138 -17.61 -1.03 4.39
N ASN A 139 -18.22 -2.04 3.75
CA ASN A 139 -18.76 -3.21 4.45
C ASN A 139 -17.67 -4.11 5.04
N THR A 140 -16.45 -4.02 4.54
CA THR A 140 -15.30 -4.77 5.09
C THR A 140 -14.86 -4.20 6.43
N LYS A 141 -15.13 -2.90 6.71
CA LYS A 141 -14.69 -2.19 7.90
C LYS A 141 -13.17 -2.33 8.09
N VAL A 142 -12.40 -1.76 7.16
CA VAL A 142 -10.93 -1.78 7.21
C VAL A 142 -10.43 -1.09 8.47
N ASN A 143 -9.34 -1.61 9.03
CA ASN A 143 -8.74 -1.07 10.24
C ASN A 143 -7.54 -0.15 9.91
N GLN A 144 -6.84 -0.45 8.82
CA GLN A 144 -5.60 0.21 8.44
C GLN A 144 -5.64 0.54 6.96
N MET A 145 -5.19 1.72 6.57
CA MET A 145 -4.95 2.08 5.18
C MET A 145 -3.49 2.46 5.00
N LEU A 146 -2.82 1.86 4.02
CA LEU A 146 -1.57 2.33 3.44
C LEU A 146 -1.93 2.79 2.03
N ILE A 147 -2.02 4.10 1.81
CA ILE A 147 -2.61 4.68 0.62
C ILE A 147 -1.78 5.81 0.06
N GLU A 148 -1.64 5.84 -1.26
CA GLU A 148 -0.95 6.92 -1.97
C GLU A 148 -1.66 8.28 -1.82
N CYS A 149 -0.84 9.34 -1.68
CA CYS A 149 -1.21 10.72 -1.96
C CYS A 149 -0.02 11.41 -2.65
N ASN A 150 0.02 11.39 -3.97
CA ASN A 150 1.23 11.75 -4.73
C ASN A 150 1.34 13.24 -5.00
N TYR A 151 0.24 13.97 -5.09
CA TYR A 151 0.29 15.40 -5.37
C TYR A 151 -0.94 16.15 -4.87
N ILE A 152 -0.76 17.46 -4.71
CA ILE A 152 -1.82 18.44 -4.49
C ILE A 152 -1.95 19.23 -5.80
N LYS A 153 -3.17 19.37 -6.30
CA LYS A 153 -3.46 19.92 -7.63
C LYS A 153 -2.87 21.32 -7.86
N ASP A 154 -2.86 22.18 -6.86
CA ASP A 154 -2.33 23.53 -6.95
C ASP A 154 -0.79 23.61 -6.79
N MET A 155 -0.13 22.49 -6.47
CA MET A 155 1.32 22.38 -6.37
C MET A 155 1.97 21.72 -7.59
N ILE A 156 1.18 21.16 -8.52
CA ILE A 156 1.72 20.50 -9.70
C ILE A 156 1.94 21.50 -10.83
N ASN A 157 3.13 21.45 -11.44
CA ASN A 157 3.41 22.24 -12.63
C ASN A 157 2.88 21.54 -13.89
N THR A 158 1.89 22.14 -14.53
CA THR A 158 1.21 21.61 -15.72
C THR A 158 2.08 21.63 -16.99
N ASP A 159 3.16 22.43 -17.01
CA ASP A 159 4.05 22.58 -18.16
C ASP A 159 5.15 21.50 -18.19
N LEU A 160 5.25 20.66 -17.15
CA LEU A 160 6.24 19.59 -17.12
C LEU A 160 5.88 18.43 -18.06
N PRO A 161 6.85 17.86 -18.77
CA PRO A 161 6.61 16.78 -19.73
C PRO A 161 5.93 15.55 -19.12
N ASN A 162 6.12 15.29 -17.83
CA ASN A 162 5.55 14.16 -17.10
C ASN A 162 4.20 14.46 -16.42
N TYR A 163 3.60 15.65 -16.65
CA TYR A 163 2.34 16.05 -16.05
C TYR A 163 1.22 15.02 -16.31
N ILE A 164 1.01 14.63 -17.56
CA ILE A 164 -0.04 13.67 -17.94
C ILE A 164 0.20 12.30 -17.29
N HIS A 165 1.45 11.84 -17.26
CA HIS A 165 1.80 10.58 -16.59
C HIS A 165 1.48 10.66 -15.10
N LYS A 166 1.82 11.76 -14.43
CA LYS A 166 1.53 11.97 -13.03
C LYS A 166 0.04 11.95 -12.71
N VAL A 167 -0.76 12.68 -13.48
CA VAL A 167 -2.22 12.78 -13.26
C VAL A 167 -2.95 11.47 -13.54
N ARG A 168 -2.51 10.70 -14.54
CA ARG A 168 -3.12 9.39 -14.89
C ARG A 168 -2.54 8.20 -14.14
N GLY A 169 -1.41 8.39 -13.49
CA GLY A 169 -0.72 7.30 -12.80
C GLY A 169 -0.83 7.36 -11.28
N HIS A 170 -1.23 8.51 -10.71
CA HIS A 170 -1.11 8.72 -9.27
C HIS A 170 -2.30 9.46 -8.67
N CYS A 171 -2.53 9.23 -7.35
CA CYS A 171 -3.58 9.88 -6.58
C CYS A 171 -3.28 11.34 -6.27
N GLU A 172 -4.22 12.19 -6.64
CA GLU A 172 -4.36 13.55 -6.16
C GLU A 172 -4.99 13.57 -4.75
N LEU A 173 -4.73 14.62 -3.96
CA LEU A 173 -5.24 14.76 -2.59
C LEU A 173 -6.76 14.56 -2.49
N GLU A 174 -7.56 15.16 -3.37
CA GLU A 174 -9.03 15.01 -3.32
C GLU A 174 -9.46 13.57 -3.65
N THR A 175 -8.73 12.88 -4.54
CA THR A 175 -8.96 11.45 -4.82
C THR A 175 -8.64 10.62 -3.59
N THR A 176 -7.50 10.85 -2.94
CA THR A 176 -7.12 10.17 -1.69
C THR A 176 -8.17 10.40 -0.60
N LYS A 177 -8.62 11.63 -0.41
CA LYS A 177 -9.71 11.99 0.51
C LYS A 177 -11.00 11.23 0.19
N GLY A 178 -11.37 11.16 -1.09
CA GLY A 178 -12.55 10.41 -1.56
C GLY A 178 -12.47 8.92 -1.23
N ILE A 179 -11.30 8.29 -1.43
CA ILE A 179 -11.07 6.89 -1.09
C ILE A 179 -11.17 6.68 0.42
N VAL A 180 -10.54 7.55 1.23
CA VAL A 180 -10.62 7.48 2.69
C VAL A 180 -12.07 7.67 3.15
N ALA A 181 -12.80 8.67 2.65
CA ALA A 181 -14.19 8.93 3.00
C ALA A 181 -15.11 7.73 2.69
N THR A 182 -14.94 7.14 1.51
CA THR A 182 -15.73 5.97 1.06
C THR A 182 -15.54 4.76 1.98
N ASN A 183 -14.32 4.59 2.53
CA ASN A 183 -13.95 3.42 3.32
C ASN A 183 -13.82 3.72 4.83
N ASN A 184 -14.14 4.96 5.24
CA ASN A 184 -14.12 5.36 6.64
C ASN A 184 -15.21 4.61 7.44
N SER A 185 -14.84 4.19 8.64
CA SER A 185 -15.73 3.58 9.62
C SER A 185 -15.13 3.76 11.02
N GLU A 186 -15.89 3.49 12.07
CA GLU A 186 -15.39 3.49 13.46
C GLU A 186 -14.24 2.52 13.70
N SER A 187 -14.09 1.51 12.80
CA SER A 187 -13.01 0.53 12.87
C SER A 187 -11.67 1.04 12.30
N LEU A 188 -11.67 2.17 11.59
CA LEU A 188 -10.46 2.73 10.98
C LEU A 188 -9.58 3.36 12.05
N GLN A 189 -8.35 2.87 12.19
CA GLN A 189 -7.41 3.26 13.24
C GLN A 189 -6.24 4.09 12.70
N ASN A 190 -5.74 3.72 11.52
CA ASN A 190 -4.62 4.42 10.89
C ASN A 190 -4.85 4.60 9.40
N VAL A 191 -4.48 5.78 8.90
CA VAL A 191 -4.27 6.08 7.48
C VAL A 191 -2.83 6.51 7.32
N ILE A 192 -2.03 5.67 6.69
CA ILE A 192 -0.61 5.90 6.44
C ILE A 192 -0.50 6.31 4.98
N LEU A 193 -0.15 7.56 4.75
CA LEU A 193 -0.01 8.15 3.43
C LEU A 193 1.35 7.77 2.86
N CYS A 194 1.39 7.23 1.65
CA CYS A 194 2.60 6.74 1.02
C CYS A 194 2.79 7.30 -0.40
N HIS A 195 3.91 6.99 -1.01
CA HIS A 195 4.27 7.40 -2.38
C HIS A 195 4.09 8.90 -2.63
N MET A 196 4.48 9.73 -1.66
CA MET A 196 4.34 11.18 -1.69
C MET A 196 5.30 11.78 -2.73
N GLY A 197 4.82 12.73 -3.52
CA GLY A 197 5.68 13.47 -4.47
C GLY A 197 6.50 14.52 -3.75
N VAL A 198 7.82 14.52 -3.93
CA VAL A 198 8.77 15.36 -3.19
C VAL A 198 8.46 16.87 -3.33
N GLU A 199 8.11 17.34 -4.54
CA GLU A 199 7.88 18.75 -4.85
C GLU A 199 6.40 19.12 -4.99
N THR A 200 5.51 18.13 -4.89
CA THR A 200 4.08 18.27 -5.18
C THR A 200 3.19 17.93 -4.00
N CYS A 201 3.78 17.72 -2.83
CA CYS A 201 3.09 17.47 -1.58
C CYS A 201 3.53 18.46 -0.49
N ASP A 202 2.56 18.85 0.31
CA ASP A 202 2.74 19.51 1.61
C ASP A 202 2.17 18.55 2.65
N ASN A 203 3.04 17.88 3.39
CA ASN A 203 2.66 16.81 4.32
C ASN A 203 1.71 17.31 5.40
N ASP A 204 1.96 18.48 5.98
CA ASP A 204 1.12 19.04 7.05
C ASP A 204 -0.29 19.37 6.53
N ARG A 205 -0.38 19.94 5.33
CA ARG A 205 -1.65 20.21 4.66
C ARG A 205 -2.41 18.92 4.36
N ILE A 206 -1.74 17.90 3.79
CA ILE A 206 -2.36 16.62 3.46
C ILE A 206 -2.86 15.91 4.72
N ILE A 207 -2.06 15.84 5.77
CA ILE A 207 -2.46 15.26 7.05
C ILE A 207 -3.70 15.97 7.60
N ALA A 208 -3.69 17.31 7.64
CA ALA A 208 -4.79 18.10 8.15
C ALA A 208 -6.11 17.89 7.34
N GLU A 209 -6.00 17.78 6.01
CA GLU A 209 -7.16 17.55 5.15
C GLU A 209 -7.72 16.12 5.30
N VAL A 210 -6.86 15.09 5.38
CA VAL A 210 -7.29 13.71 5.59
C VAL A 210 -7.85 13.51 7.00
N GLN A 211 -7.28 14.19 8.01
CA GLN A 211 -7.76 14.14 9.39
C GLN A 211 -9.21 14.65 9.53
N LYS A 212 -9.64 15.63 8.72
CA LYS A 212 -11.03 16.10 8.69
C LYS A 212 -12.00 14.99 8.22
N ILE A 213 -11.53 14.08 7.36
CA ILE A 213 -12.33 12.96 6.81
C ILE A 213 -12.41 11.79 7.79
N ALA A 214 -11.33 11.49 8.49
CA ALA A 214 -11.24 10.38 9.45
C ALA A 214 -10.72 10.86 10.81
N PRO A 215 -11.53 11.65 11.57
CA PRO A 215 -11.08 12.31 12.79
C PRO A 215 -10.71 11.33 13.92
N GLN A 216 -11.24 10.10 13.88
CA GLN A 216 -10.93 9.04 14.84
C GLN A 216 -9.63 8.29 14.53
N ALA A 217 -9.16 8.36 13.29
CA ALA A 217 -7.96 7.64 12.87
C ALA A 217 -6.69 8.46 13.10
N ASN A 218 -5.58 7.79 13.33
CA ASN A 218 -4.27 8.41 13.28
C ASN A 218 -3.84 8.55 11.81
N ILE A 219 -3.56 9.78 11.38
CA ILE A 219 -3.08 10.08 10.03
C ILE A 219 -1.59 10.34 10.10
N ASP A 220 -0.82 9.65 9.27
CA ASP A 220 0.63 9.77 9.27
C ASP A 220 1.20 9.59 7.85
N VAL A 221 2.43 10.07 7.62
CA VAL A 221 3.14 9.93 6.35
C VAL A 221 4.22 8.86 6.48
N ALA A 222 4.29 7.98 5.48
CA ALA A 222 5.33 6.97 5.38
C ALA A 222 6.68 7.60 5.06
N GLU A 223 7.69 7.24 5.85
CA GLU A 223 9.07 7.62 5.68
C GLU A 223 9.96 6.40 5.92
N ALA A 224 11.08 6.31 5.21
CA ALA A 224 12.01 5.20 5.35
C ALA A 224 12.51 5.06 6.80
N GLY A 225 12.39 3.86 7.36
CA GLY A 225 12.73 3.53 8.75
C GLY A 225 11.59 3.70 9.76
N LYS A 226 10.48 4.35 9.39
CA LYS A 226 9.32 4.52 10.28
C LYS A 226 8.52 3.23 10.41
N SER A 227 7.92 3.03 11.58
CA SER A 227 7.11 1.85 11.88
C SER A 227 5.85 2.20 12.67
N TRP A 228 4.79 1.42 12.46
CA TRP A 228 3.50 1.56 13.14
C TRP A 228 3.11 0.23 13.77
N ILE A 229 2.65 0.28 15.02
CA ILE A 229 2.05 -0.86 15.70
C ILE A 229 0.55 -0.86 15.38
N LEU A 230 0.12 -1.85 14.62
CA LEU A 230 -1.27 -2.03 14.21
C LEU A 230 -1.97 -2.89 15.26
N ARG A 231 -2.79 -2.28 16.12
CA ARG A 231 -3.46 -2.96 17.23
C ARG A 231 -4.86 -3.41 16.81
N LYS A 232 -5.36 -4.48 17.41
CA LYS A 232 -6.75 -4.90 17.28
C LYS A 232 -7.65 -3.92 18.05
N GLY A 233 -8.75 -3.49 17.42
CA GLY A 233 -9.59 -2.39 17.89
C GLY A 233 -10.41 -2.57 19.14
N ASP A 234 -10.28 -3.68 19.91
CA ASP A 234 -11.08 -3.98 21.09
C ASP A 234 -10.27 -4.25 22.36
N GLU A 235 -8.97 -4.02 22.34
CA GLU A 235 -8.17 -4.08 23.57
C GLU A 235 -7.90 -2.66 24.08
N CYS A 236 -8.91 -2.10 24.76
CA CYS A 236 -8.69 -0.99 25.69
C CYS A 236 -7.83 -1.56 26.83
N PRO A 237 -6.58 -1.10 27.05
CA PRO A 237 -5.82 -1.49 28.23
C PRO A 237 -6.47 -0.76 29.42
N PHE A 238 -7.09 -1.52 30.26
CA PHE A 238 -7.29 -1.11 31.65
C PHE A 238 -6.04 -1.43 32.44
#